data_ac84128b4756a3a7cb9abf2b5ff72f7d
#
_entry.id   ac84128b4756a3a7cb9abf2b5ff72f7d
#
_cell.length_a   1.000
_cell.length_b   1.000
_cell.length_c   1.000
_cell.angle_alpha   90.00
_cell.angle_beta   90.00
_cell.angle_gamma   90.00
#
_symmetry.space_group_name_H-M   'P 1'
#
loop_
_entity.id
_entity.type
_entity.pdbx_description
1 polymer ?
#
loop_
_entity_poly.entity_id
_entity_poly.type
_entity_poly.pdbx_seq_one_letter_code
_entity_poly.pdbx_strand_id
1 'polypeptide(L)'
;MSASREKKIRQDLAAQGVTDPKKIREAEEKAKARKNNILYGVIAGVFVIVAAVLLVYNSGVLQRSATAVTINGEKYTAGQVEYFYANVKSSLLKSGYASFYGIDTSKSLDQQVVSDTMKTALGIEDEGDVTWEQYVRDTAVKQLAMYVLTAQEAEANGMGADEHTQEELDATMEELNAAAKQNGYSTKTYLKLIYGKNMTVDTFKEMVQLVDVATHYQSHYAEELTYTVSDLETYYQGNKSSFDVASYESLYFKGTADSTKDDDGNTVEPTDEENAAAKAKAESDAAAVLARVQGGEALEDVAKDYESASYTLSLIHISE
;
A
#
# COMPACT_ATOMS: atom_id res chain seq x y z
N MET A 1 53.71 -5.69 36.35
CA MET A 1 53.41 -4.89 37.57
C MET A 1 54.41 -3.77 37.67
N SER A 2 54.04 -2.57 38.15
CA SER A 2 55.04 -1.55 38.37
C SER A 2 55.91 -1.93 39.60
N ALA A 3 57.22 -1.66 39.51
CA ALA A 3 58.19 -1.95 40.60
C ALA A 3 57.74 -1.39 41.97
N SER A 4 56.95 -0.31 41.96
CA SER A 4 56.37 0.30 43.16
C SER A 4 55.37 -0.58 43.91
N ARG A 5 54.58 -1.40 43.19
CA ARG A 5 53.59 -2.30 43.79
C ARG A 5 54.20 -3.59 44.34
N GLU A 6 55.21 -4.11 43.67
CA GLU A 6 56.00 -5.22 44.19
C GLU A 6 56.71 -4.85 45.48
N LYS A 7 57.28 -3.62 45.50
CA LYS A 7 57.90 -3.07 46.70
C LYS A 7 56.91 -2.96 47.86
N LYS A 8 55.69 -2.52 47.62
CA LYS A 8 54.63 -2.41 48.63
C LYS A 8 54.22 -3.79 49.19
N ILE A 9 53.98 -4.80 48.31
CA ILE A 9 53.65 -6.17 48.73
C ILE A 9 54.77 -6.74 49.61
N ARG A 10 56.06 -6.56 49.24
CA ARG A 10 57.19 -6.98 50.04
C ARG A 10 57.26 -6.26 51.42
N GLN A 11 57.00 -4.96 51.46
CA GLN A 11 56.94 -4.19 52.69
C GLN A 11 55.81 -4.65 53.60
N ASP A 12 54.60 -4.89 53.08
CA ASP A 12 53.45 -5.35 53.86
C ASP A 12 53.68 -6.76 54.41
N LEU A 13 54.30 -7.68 53.63
CA LEU A 13 54.67 -9.01 54.09
C LEU A 13 55.80 -8.99 55.12
N ALA A 14 56.80 -8.13 54.97
CA ALA A 14 57.86 -7.92 55.98
C ALA A 14 57.28 -7.37 57.26
N ALA A 15 56.34 -6.43 57.25
CA ALA A 15 55.67 -5.93 58.45
C ALA A 15 54.82 -6.97 59.16
N GLN A 16 54.36 -8.05 58.43
CA GLN A 16 53.64 -9.20 58.98
C GLN A 16 54.60 -10.31 59.47
N GLY A 17 55.95 -10.11 59.47
CA GLY A 17 56.93 -11.08 59.90
C GLY A 17 57.22 -12.21 58.89
N VAL A 18 56.80 -12.07 57.69
CA VAL A 18 57.04 -13.09 56.60
C VAL A 18 58.36 -12.80 55.88
N THR A 19 59.47 -13.44 56.37
CA THR A 19 60.82 -13.27 55.82
C THR A 19 61.24 -14.41 54.84
N ASP A 20 60.44 -15.47 54.71
CA ASP A 20 60.75 -16.60 53.85
C ASP A 20 60.57 -16.18 52.35
N PRO A 21 61.67 -16.25 51.55
CA PRO A 21 61.65 -15.87 50.14
C PRO A 21 60.63 -16.64 49.31
N LYS A 22 60.31 -17.88 49.69
CA LYS A 22 59.34 -18.70 48.98
C LYS A 22 57.92 -18.23 49.18
N LYS A 23 57.56 -17.84 50.41
CA LYS A 23 56.22 -17.27 50.73
C LYS A 23 56.02 -15.89 50.12
N ILE A 24 57.07 -15.09 50.00
CA ILE A 24 57.03 -13.79 49.32
C ILE A 24 56.73 -13.98 47.82
N ARG A 25 57.41 -14.93 47.14
CA ARG A 25 57.14 -15.24 45.73
C ARG A 25 55.73 -15.74 45.52
N GLU A 26 55.24 -16.66 46.33
CA GLU A 26 53.88 -17.18 46.25
C GLU A 26 52.83 -16.10 46.42
N ALA A 27 53.05 -15.11 47.32
CA ALA A 27 52.15 -13.99 47.50
C ALA A 27 52.16 -13.03 46.28
N GLU A 28 53.34 -12.75 45.69
CA GLU A 28 53.49 -11.96 44.48
C GLU A 28 52.80 -12.64 43.29
N GLU A 29 52.95 -13.97 43.13
CA GLU A 29 52.30 -14.74 42.08
C GLU A 29 50.76 -14.77 42.25
N LYS A 30 50.27 -14.98 43.46
CA LYS A 30 48.83 -14.89 43.80
C LYS A 30 48.27 -13.52 43.54
N ALA A 31 48.96 -12.44 43.91
CA ALA A 31 48.54 -11.07 43.63
C ALA A 31 48.52 -10.77 42.11
N LYS A 32 49.48 -11.28 41.36
CA LYS A 32 49.55 -11.18 39.92
C LYS A 32 48.41 -11.97 39.23
N ALA A 33 48.17 -13.20 39.68
CA ALA A 33 47.08 -14.04 39.20
C ALA A 33 45.72 -13.42 39.47
N ARG A 34 45.52 -12.88 40.74
CA ARG A 34 44.27 -12.18 41.08
C ARG A 34 44.04 -10.94 40.21
N LYS A 35 45.08 -10.16 39.92
CA LYS A 35 44.99 -9.00 39.03
C LYS A 35 44.63 -9.41 37.59
N ASN A 36 45.28 -10.46 37.09
CA ASN A 36 45.00 -10.96 35.75
C ASN A 36 43.57 -11.52 35.66
N ASN A 37 43.10 -12.26 36.67
CA ASN A 37 41.73 -12.77 36.70
C ASN A 37 40.69 -11.66 36.74
N ILE A 38 40.97 -10.57 37.51
CA ILE A 38 40.09 -9.39 37.49
C ILE A 38 40.11 -8.73 36.10
N LEU A 39 41.29 -8.56 35.49
CA LEU A 39 41.42 -7.99 34.15
C LEU A 39 40.67 -8.83 33.09
N TYR A 40 40.86 -10.15 33.13
CA TYR A 40 40.14 -11.05 32.23
C TYR A 40 38.63 -11.05 32.47
N GLY A 41 38.20 -10.96 33.75
CA GLY A 41 36.79 -10.83 34.10
C GLY A 41 36.18 -9.53 33.55
N VAL A 42 36.89 -8.42 33.64
CA VAL A 42 36.44 -7.14 33.05
C VAL A 42 36.37 -7.22 31.53
N ILE A 43 37.38 -7.78 30.88
CA ILE A 43 37.41 -7.97 29.41
C ILE A 43 36.23 -8.85 29.01
N ALA A 44 36.02 -9.98 29.66
CA ALA A 44 34.89 -10.87 29.38
C ALA A 44 33.54 -10.15 29.58
N GLY A 45 33.38 -9.38 30.64
CA GLY A 45 32.19 -8.56 30.89
C GLY A 45 31.91 -7.54 29.77
N VAL A 46 32.97 -6.83 29.33
CA VAL A 46 32.84 -5.93 28.19
C VAL A 46 32.42 -6.65 26.91
N PHE A 47 32.99 -7.84 26.64
CA PHE A 47 32.60 -8.64 25.47
C PHE A 47 31.13 -9.07 25.54
N VAL A 48 30.65 -9.49 26.71
CA VAL A 48 29.23 -9.84 26.89
C VAL A 48 28.31 -8.64 26.65
N ILE A 49 28.68 -7.47 27.17
CA ILE A 49 27.90 -6.24 26.96
C ILE A 49 27.88 -5.87 25.48
N VAL A 50 29.03 -5.88 24.80
CA VAL A 50 29.12 -5.58 23.37
C VAL A 50 28.29 -6.58 22.54
N ALA A 51 28.40 -7.87 22.86
CA ALA A 51 27.60 -8.89 22.20
C ALA A 51 26.10 -8.68 22.41
N ALA A 52 25.67 -8.36 23.63
CA ALA A 52 24.28 -8.04 23.94
C ALA A 52 23.79 -6.81 23.16
N VAL A 53 24.57 -5.73 23.09
CA VAL A 53 24.25 -4.52 22.33
C VAL A 53 24.13 -4.85 20.82
N LEU A 54 25.07 -5.64 20.29
CA LEU A 54 25.03 -6.08 18.89
C LEU A 54 23.81 -6.98 18.59
N LEU A 55 23.45 -7.86 19.51
CA LEU A 55 22.25 -8.69 19.39
C LEU A 55 20.98 -7.84 19.40
N VAL A 56 20.86 -6.86 20.29
CA VAL A 56 19.71 -5.93 20.33
C VAL A 56 19.66 -5.08 19.05
N TYR A 57 20.79 -4.54 18.62
CA TYR A 57 20.88 -3.75 17.40
C TYR A 57 20.49 -4.58 16.15
N ASN A 58 21.05 -5.79 16.04
CA ASN A 58 20.82 -6.67 14.89
C ASN A 58 19.44 -7.35 14.93
N SER A 59 18.77 -7.40 16.09
CA SER A 59 17.42 -7.92 16.23
C SER A 59 16.36 -7.04 15.58
N GLY A 60 16.68 -5.79 15.28
CA GLY A 60 15.77 -4.79 14.74
C GLY A 60 14.68 -4.31 15.73
N VAL A 61 14.79 -4.65 17.01
CA VAL A 61 13.83 -4.23 18.05
C VAL A 61 13.74 -2.71 18.13
N LEU A 62 14.87 -2.00 18.08
CA LEU A 62 14.90 -0.54 18.15
C LEU A 62 14.20 0.10 16.95
N GLN A 63 14.38 -0.44 15.75
CA GLN A 63 13.73 0.05 14.56
C GLN A 63 12.23 -0.24 14.56
N ARG A 64 11.83 -1.43 15.05
CA ARG A 64 10.41 -1.82 15.13
C ARG A 64 9.63 -1.03 16.17
N SER A 65 10.26 -0.64 17.27
CA SER A 65 9.64 0.17 18.32
C SER A 65 9.73 1.68 18.09
N ALA A 66 10.45 2.11 17.06
CA ALA A 66 10.53 3.53 16.71
C ALA A 66 9.17 4.05 16.22
N THR A 67 8.81 5.24 16.68
CA THR A 67 7.60 5.94 16.22
C THR A 67 7.80 6.35 14.76
N ALA A 68 6.90 5.88 13.88
CA ALA A 68 6.86 6.28 12.48
C ALA A 68 5.91 7.47 12.26
N VAL A 69 4.76 7.47 12.97
CA VAL A 69 3.76 8.54 12.88
C VAL A 69 3.05 8.69 14.22
N THR A 70 2.52 9.87 14.49
CA THR A 70 1.64 10.15 15.63
C THR A 70 0.27 10.58 15.13
N ILE A 71 -0.79 9.89 15.56
CA ILE A 71 -2.17 10.12 15.16
C ILE A 71 -2.98 10.35 16.44
N ASN A 72 -3.66 11.47 16.54
CA ASN A 72 -4.46 11.84 17.72
C ASN A 72 -3.72 11.68 19.05
N GLY A 73 -2.41 12.01 19.08
CA GLY A 73 -1.55 11.91 20.27
C GLY A 73 -0.95 10.54 20.54
N GLU A 74 -1.39 9.48 19.85
CA GLU A 74 -0.87 8.13 19.97
C GLU A 74 0.22 7.84 18.93
N LYS A 75 1.18 7.00 19.31
CA LYS A 75 2.37 6.70 18.51
C LYS A 75 2.21 5.36 17.80
N TYR A 76 2.42 5.38 16.49
CA TYR A 76 2.37 4.20 15.63
C TYR A 76 3.75 3.88 15.07
N THR A 77 4.07 2.60 15.03
CA THR A 77 5.38 2.08 14.61
C THR A 77 5.47 1.90 13.10
N ALA A 78 6.69 1.68 12.61
CA ALA A 78 6.90 1.37 11.20
C ALA A 78 6.16 0.10 10.74
N GLY A 79 6.03 -0.92 11.60
CA GLY A 79 5.29 -2.15 11.27
C GLY A 79 3.81 -1.91 11.02
N GLN A 80 3.18 -1.03 11.80
CA GLN A 80 1.78 -0.65 11.64
C GLN A 80 1.56 0.14 10.33
N VAL A 81 2.48 1.04 9.98
CA VAL A 81 2.45 1.73 8.68
C VAL A 81 2.73 0.76 7.52
N GLU A 82 3.67 -0.18 7.68
CA GLU A 82 4.00 -1.20 6.65
C GLU A 82 2.78 -2.06 6.27
N TYR A 83 1.83 -2.31 7.19
CA TYR A 83 0.59 -3.01 6.89
C TYR A 83 -0.21 -2.30 5.78
N PHE A 84 -0.48 -1.02 5.96
CA PHE A 84 -1.22 -0.22 4.98
C PHE A 84 -0.39 0.05 3.72
N TYR A 85 0.90 0.30 3.87
CA TYR A 85 1.81 0.48 2.73
C TYR A 85 1.79 -0.72 1.77
N ALA A 86 1.88 -1.93 2.30
CA ALA A 86 1.84 -3.14 1.49
C ALA A 86 0.50 -3.31 0.76
N ASN A 87 -0.61 -3.01 1.43
CA ASN A 87 -1.95 -3.10 0.85
C ASN A 87 -2.16 -2.06 -0.26
N VAL A 88 -1.79 -0.79 -0.03
CA VAL A 88 -1.86 0.28 -1.05
C VAL A 88 -0.99 -0.07 -2.25
N LYS A 89 0.27 -0.47 -2.01
CA LYS A 89 1.19 -0.87 -3.07
C LYS A 89 0.67 -2.06 -3.86
N SER A 90 0.16 -3.09 -3.20
CA SER A 90 -0.42 -4.26 -3.86
C SER A 90 -1.62 -3.89 -4.74
N SER A 91 -2.50 -3.02 -4.25
CA SER A 91 -3.65 -2.54 -5.02
C SER A 91 -3.22 -1.72 -6.23
N LEU A 92 -2.24 -0.83 -6.07
CA LEU A 92 -1.71 0.01 -7.15
C LEU A 92 -1.04 -0.83 -8.25
N LEU A 93 -0.32 -1.90 -7.88
CA LEU A 93 0.43 -2.75 -8.81
C LEU A 93 -0.38 -3.94 -9.35
N LYS A 94 -1.66 -4.11 -8.98
CA LYS A 94 -2.52 -5.13 -9.57
C LYS A 94 -2.55 -5.00 -11.11
N SER A 95 -2.67 -6.15 -11.78
CA SER A 95 -2.76 -6.22 -13.25
C SER A 95 -3.84 -5.28 -13.80
N GLY A 96 -3.47 -4.43 -14.74
CA GLY A 96 -4.34 -3.40 -15.33
C GLY A 96 -4.22 -2.03 -14.66
N TYR A 97 -4.18 -1.92 -13.34
CA TYR A 97 -4.07 -0.63 -12.66
C TYR A 97 -2.71 0.04 -12.86
N ALA A 98 -1.60 -0.71 -12.75
CA ALA A 98 -0.27 -0.17 -12.98
C ALA A 98 -0.16 0.47 -14.38
N SER A 99 -0.66 -0.19 -15.42
CA SER A 99 -0.68 0.35 -16.79
C SER A 99 -1.59 1.57 -16.91
N PHE A 100 -2.75 1.56 -16.27
CA PHE A 100 -3.67 2.70 -16.26
C PHE A 100 -3.04 3.95 -15.64
N TYR A 101 -2.29 3.77 -14.55
CA TYR A 101 -1.57 4.85 -13.87
C TYR A 101 -0.24 5.22 -14.55
N GLY A 102 0.17 4.52 -15.61
CA GLY A 102 1.45 4.76 -16.30
C GLY A 102 2.66 4.31 -15.49
N ILE A 103 2.49 3.33 -14.60
CA ILE A 103 3.57 2.78 -13.75
C ILE A 103 4.30 1.68 -14.52
N ASP A 104 5.61 1.84 -14.69
CA ASP A 104 6.51 0.82 -15.18
C ASP A 104 6.90 -0.15 -14.05
N THR A 105 6.31 -1.34 -14.04
CA THR A 105 6.54 -2.35 -13.00
C THR A 105 7.96 -2.94 -13.01
N SER A 106 8.76 -2.65 -14.02
CA SER A 106 10.17 -3.04 -14.08
C SER A 106 11.09 -2.09 -13.31
N LYS A 107 10.59 -0.91 -12.95
CA LYS A 107 11.31 0.11 -12.18
C LYS A 107 10.75 0.23 -10.77
N SER A 108 11.58 0.70 -9.85
CA SER A 108 11.11 0.99 -8.49
C SER A 108 10.24 2.26 -8.47
N LEU A 109 9.27 2.31 -7.52
CA LEU A 109 8.29 3.40 -7.42
C LEU A 109 8.93 4.75 -7.04
N ASP A 110 10.09 4.75 -6.36
CA ASP A 110 10.84 5.95 -6.00
C ASP A 110 11.55 6.61 -7.19
N GLN A 111 11.70 5.90 -8.31
CA GLN A 111 12.29 6.39 -9.54
C GLN A 111 11.26 6.89 -10.56
N GLN A 112 9.98 6.88 -10.22
CA GLN A 112 8.88 7.22 -11.11
C GLN A 112 8.03 8.32 -10.51
N VAL A 113 7.92 9.44 -11.24
CA VAL A 113 7.12 10.60 -10.83
C VAL A 113 5.67 10.40 -11.29
N VAL A 114 4.73 10.79 -10.45
CA VAL A 114 3.30 10.84 -10.77
C VAL A 114 3.07 11.96 -11.79
N SER A 115 2.46 11.67 -12.92
CA SER A 115 2.17 12.68 -13.94
C SER A 115 1.15 13.72 -13.44
N ASP A 116 1.17 14.92 -13.98
CA ASP A 116 0.25 16.00 -13.57
C ASP A 116 -1.23 15.60 -13.77
N THR A 117 -1.54 14.86 -14.83
CA THR A 117 -2.88 14.30 -15.06
C THR A 117 -3.28 13.35 -13.92
N MET A 118 -2.36 12.49 -13.49
CA MET A 118 -2.62 11.57 -12.38
C MET A 118 -2.65 12.29 -11.04
N LYS A 119 -1.85 13.32 -10.81
CA LYS A 119 -1.95 14.15 -9.60
C LYS A 119 -3.35 14.72 -9.47
N THR A 120 -3.88 15.31 -10.51
CA THR A 120 -5.25 15.86 -10.54
C THR A 120 -6.29 14.75 -10.26
N ALA A 121 -6.19 13.61 -10.93
CA ALA A 121 -7.12 12.50 -10.77
C ALA A 121 -7.08 11.87 -9.37
N LEU A 122 -5.91 11.87 -8.71
CA LEU A 122 -5.70 11.32 -7.37
C LEU A 122 -5.84 12.35 -6.23
N GLY A 123 -6.15 13.61 -6.56
CA GLY A 123 -6.28 14.69 -5.58
C GLY A 123 -4.96 15.03 -4.87
N ILE A 124 -3.84 14.92 -5.58
CA ILE A 124 -2.52 15.29 -5.06
C ILE A 124 -2.33 16.80 -5.26
N GLU A 125 -2.32 17.54 -4.16
CA GLU A 125 -2.22 19.02 -4.16
C GLU A 125 -0.78 19.52 -4.29
N ASP A 126 0.22 18.65 -4.10
CA ASP A 126 1.63 19.01 -4.20
C ASP A 126 2.03 19.29 -5.65
N GLU A 127 2.46 20.52 -5.94
CA GLU A 127 2.91 20.96 -7.26
C GLU A 127 4.34 20.45 -7.60
N GLY A 128 5.09 19.91 -6.62
CA GLY A 128 6.43 19.36 -6.79
C GLY A 128 6.44 17.97 -7.44
N ASP A 129 7.65 17.44 -7.66
CA ASP A 129 7.83 16.07 -8.15
C ASP A 129 7.48 15.05 -7.07
N VAL A 130 6.25 14.54 -7.09
CA VAL A 130 5.80 13.46 -6.21
C VAL A 130 6.08 12.12 -6.86
N THR A 131 6.85 11.25 -6.20
CA THR A 131 7.07 9.88 -6.70
C THR A 131 5.91 8.95 -6.32
N TRP A 132 5.75 7.84 -7.08
CA TRP A 132 4.77 6.82 -6.71
C TRP A 132 5.05 6.21 -5.33
N GLU A 133 6.32 6.14 -4.93
CA GLU A 133 6.70 5.70 -3.58
C GLU A 133 6.18 6.66 -2.50
N GLN A 134 6.31 7.97 -2.71
CA GLN A 134 5.74 8.98 -1.81
C GLN A 134 4.23 8.87 -1.74
N TYR A 135 3.56 8.79 -2.89
CA TYR A 135 2.10 8.62 -2.95
C TYR A 135 1.61 7.40 -2.16
N VAL A 136 2.25 6.24 -2.35
CA VAL A 136 1.90 5.02 -1.61
C VAL A 136 2.08 5.21 -0.11
N ARG A 137 3.19 5.84 0.30
CA ARG A 137 3.50 6.08 1.71
C ARG A 137 2.51 7.03 2.36
N ASP A 138 2.21 8.15 1.71
CA ASP A 138 1.28 9.14 2.21
C ASP A 138 -0.14 8.59 2.29
N THR A 139 -0.55 7.82 1.29
CA THR A 139 -1.83 7.11 1.27
C THR A 139 -1.93 6.08 2.39
N ALA A 140 -0.86 5.32 2.65
CA ALA A 140 -0.79 4.37 3.76
C ALA A 140 -0.96 5.05 5.13
N VAL A 141 -0.31 6.19 5.33
CA VAL A 141 -0.46 6.98 6.57
C VAL A 141 -1.87 7.53 6.71
N LYS A 142 -2.47 8.05 5.62
CA LYS A 142 -3.86 8.52 5.60
C LYS A 142 -4.84 7.39 5.94
N GLN A 143 -4.64 6.19 5.37
CA GLN A 143 -5.47 5.03 5.67
C GLN A 143 -5.34 4.61 7.14
N LEU A 144 -4.12 4.48 7.65
CA LEU A 144 -3.90 4.18 9.07
C LEU A 144 -4.62 5.21 9.96
N ALA A 145 -4.48 6.51 9.66
CA ALA A 145 -5.14 7.57 10.43
C ALA A 145 -6.66 7.45 10.39
N MET A 146 -7.23 7.15 9.22
CA MET A 146 -8.67 6.94 9.06
C MET A 146 -9.15 5.77 9.94
N TYR A 147 -8.51 4.61 9.85
CA TYR A 147 -8.90 3.44 10.63
C TYR A 147 -8.74 3.67 12.14
N VAL A 148 -7.64 4.31 12.56
CA VAL A 148 -7.42 4.65 13.97
C VAL A 148 -8.51 5.57 14.50
N LEU A 149 -8.82 6.66 13.82
CA LEU A 149 -9.83 7.61 14.26
C LEU A 149 -11.23 6.98 14.27
N THR A 150 -11.54 6.16 13.27
CA THR A 150 -12.83 5.45 13.22
C THR A 150 -12.94 4.41 14.33
N ALA A 151 -11.88 3.65 14.64
CA ALA A 151 -11.90 2.70 15.74
C ALA A 151 -12.00 3.39 17.11
N GLN A 152 -11.33 4.53 17.30
CA GLN A 152 -11.47 5.34 18.52
C GLN A 152 -12.91 5.85 18.68
N GLU A 153 -13.57 6.26 17.59
CA GLU A 153 -14.97 6.64 17.62
C GLU A 153 -15.89 5.44 17.92
N ALA A 154 -15.59 4.28 17.32
CA ALA A 154 -16.30 3.04 17.62
C ALA A 154 -16.22 2.68 19.11
N GLU A 155 -15.04 2.73 19.70
CA GLU A 155 -14.82 2.48 21.14
C GLU A 155 -15.58 3.49 22.01
N ALA A 156 -15.57 4.78 21.66
CA ALA A 156 -16.30 5.83 22.36
C ALA A 156 -17.83 5.60 22.34
N ASN A 157 -18.35 4.93 21.29
CA ASN A 157 -19.75 4.55 21.15
C ASN A 157 -20.05 3.12 21.66
N GLY A 158 -19.10 2.46 22.33
CA GLY A 158 -19.31 1.13 22.90
C GLY A 158 -19.25 -0.01 21.89
N MET A 159 -18.70 0.23 20.69
CA MET A 159 -18.53 -0.72 19.60
C MET A 159 -17.04 -1.05 19.37
N GLY A 160 -16.29 -1.27 20.45
CA GLY A 160 -14.90 -1.74 20.36
C GLY A 160 -14.81 -3.21 19.95
N ALA A 161 -13.59 -3.76 20.04
CA ALA A 161 -13.33 -5.17 19.73
C ALA A 161 -14.21 -6.10 20.60
N ASP A 162 -14.87 -7.06 19.97
CA ASP A 162 -15.79 -8.01 20.56
C ASP A 162 -15.53 -9.46 20.11
N GLU A 163 -16.50 -10.36 20.32
CA GLU A 163 -16.40 -11.77 19.92
C GLU A 163 -16.32 -11.92 18.39
N HIS A 164 -17.04 -11.10 17.61
CA HIS A 164 -16.96 -11.09 16.15
C HIS A 164 -15.56 -10.71 15.66
N THR A 165 -14.99 -9.64 16.24
CA THR A 165 -13.61 -9.22 15.93
C THR A 165 -12.60 -10.34 16.21
N GLN A 166 -12.82 -11.14 17.27
CA GLN A 166 -11.94 -12.27 17.57
C GLN A 166 -12.12 -13.42 16.58
N GLU A 167 -13.34 -13.72 16.14
CA GLU A 167 -13.64 -14.74 15.13
C GLU A 167 -12.98 -14.39 13.78
N GLU A 168 -13.14 -13.14 13.33
CA GLU A 168 -12.52 -12.64 12.09
C GLU A 168 -10.97 -12.67 12.16
N LEU A 169 -10.41 -12.31 13.32
CA LEU A 169 -8.98 -12.43 13.55
C LEU A 169 -8.50 -13.88 13.44
N ASP A 170 -9.22 -14.82 14.08
CA ASP A 170 -8.84 -16.23 14.09
C ASP A 170 -8.94 -16.83 12.67
N ALA A 171 -9.98 -16.49 11.90
CA ALA A 171 -10.12 -16.88 10.50
C ALA A 171 -9.00 -16.34 9.63
N THR A 172 -8.69 -15.05 9.75
CA THR A 172 -7.58 -14.41 9.03
C THR A 172 -6.25 -15.04 9.37
N MET A 173 -6.01 -15.38 10.64
CA MET A 173 -4.79 -16.05 11.08
C MET A 173 -4.69 -17.49 10.58
N GLU A 174 -5.79 -18.21 10.46
CA GLU A 174 -5.83 -19.56 9.89
C GLU A 174 -5.45 -19.52 8.40
N GLU A 175 -6.06 -18.61 7.62
CA GLU A 175 -5.75 -18.41 6.21
C GLU A 175 -4.28 -18.02 6.00
N LEU A 176 -3.76 -17.09 6.80
CA LEU A 176 -2.36 -16.67 6.76
C LEU A 176 -1.41 -17.84 7.03
N ASN A 177 -1.71 -18.64 8.06
CA ASN A 177 -0.89 -19.82 8.41
C ASN A 177 -0.91 -20.88 7.30
N ALA A 178 -2.07 -21.12 6.68
CA ALA A 178 -2.22 -22.04 5.56
C ALA A 178 -1.43 -21.53 4.33
N ALA A 179 -1.53 -20.26 3.99
CA ALA A 179 -0.79 -19.65 2.89
C ALA A 179 0.73 -19.69 3.13
N ALA A 180 1.18 -19.37 4.34
CA ALA A 180 2.60 -19.46 4.70
C ALA A 180 3.13 -20.88 4.54
N LYS A 181 2.40 -21.88 5.04
CA LYS A 181 2.75 -23.31 4.94
C LYS A 181 2.79 -23.79 3.49
N GLN A 182 1.81 -23.39 2.66
CA GLN A 182 1.75 -23.73 1.25
C GLN A 182 2.98 -23.20 0.49
N ASN A 183 3.48 -22.04 0.88
CA ASN A 183 4.68 -21.42 0.30
C ASN A 183 5.99 -21.86 0.95
N GLY A 184 5.97 -22.78 1.91
CA GLY A 184 7.17 -23.33 2.58
C GLY A 184 7.79 -22.40 3.62
N TYR A 185 7.03 -21.44 4.14
CA TYR A 185 7.51 -20.46 5.12
C TYR A 185 6.85 -20.63 6.48
N SER A 186 7.52 -20.12 7.53
CA SER A 186 6.84 -19.83 8.79
C SER A 186 5.96 -18.60 8.63
N THR A 187 4.88 -18.48 9.39
CA THR A 187 3.99 -17.30 9.42
C THR A 187 4.77 -15.99 9.59
N LYS A 188 5.73 -15.97 10.52
CA LYS A 188 6.60 -14.82 10.78
C LYS A 188 7.44 -14.42 9.55
N THR A 189 7.97 -15.40 8.82
CA THR A 189 8.77 -15.14 7.61
C THR A 189 7.87 -14.66 6.49
N TYR A 190 6.71 -15.28 6.32
CA TYR A 190 5.74 -14.95 5.30
C TYR A 190 5.19 -13.53 5.46
N LEU A 191 4.84 -13.13 6.68
CA LEU A 191 4.44 -11.75 6.98
C LEU A 191 5.52 -10.72 6.61
N LYS A 192 6.79 -11.02 6.88
CA LYS A 192 7.89 -10.11 6.50
C LYS A 192 8.10 -10.01 5.00
N LEU A 193 7.81 -11.08 4.24
CA LEU A 193 7.88 -11.05 2.79
C LEU A 193 6.77 -10.19 2.18
N ILE A 194 5.57 -10.25 2.76
CA ILE A 194 4.41 -9.50 2.25
C ILE A 194 4.45 -8.02 2.69
N TYR A 195 4.62 -7.77 3.99
CA TYR A 195 4.41 -6.44 4.58
C TYR A 195 5.72 -5.68 4.83
N GLY A 196 6.85 -6.37 5.02
CA GLY A 196 8.13 -5.74 5.28
C GLY A 196 8.81 -6.24 6.55
N LYS A 197 10.07 -5.81 6.73
CA LYS A 197 10.96 -6.34 7.78
C LYS A 197 10.51 -6.03 9.22
N ASN A 198 9.74 -4.96 9.41
CA ASN A 198 9.28 -4.53 10.73
C ASN A 198 7.98 -5.21 11.16
N MET A 199 7.28 -5.90 10.23
CA MET A 199 6.05 -6.63 10.54
C MET A 199 6.32 -7.79 11.49
N THR A 200 5.47 -7.89 12.51
CA THR A 200 5.41 -9.02 13.46
C THR A 200 4.02 -9.66 13.44
N VAL A 201 3.90 -10.87 13.99
CA VAL A 201 2.59 -11.52 14.12
C VAL A 201 1.66 -10.68 14.99
N ASP A 202 2.18 -10.12 16.10
CA ASP A 202 1.38 -9.31 17.02
C ASP A 202 0.91 -8.00 16.35
N THR A 203 1.83 -7.30 15.66
CA THR A 203 1.47 -6.09 14.89
C THR A 203 0.44 -6.39 13.81
N PHE A 204 0.56 -7.52 13.11
CA PHE A 204 -0.42 -7.91 12.11
C PHE A 204 -1.80 -8.14 12.72
N LYS A 205 -1.88 -8.89 13.84
CA LYS A 205 -3.13 -9.10 14.57
C LYS A 205 -3.78 -7.81 15.02
N GLU A 206 -2.97 -6.89 15.58
CA GLU A 206 -3.41 -5.56 16.00
C GLU A 206 -4.01 -4.78 14.82
N MET A 207 -3.38 -4.81 13.65
CA MET A 207 -3.92 -4.10 12.47
C MET A 207 -5.18 -4.76 11.90
N VAL A 208 -5.27 -6.08 11.93
CA VAL A 208 -6.51 -6.80 11.53
C VAL A 208 -7.66 -6.39 12.44
N GLN A 209 -7.48 -6.41 13.74
CA GLN A 209 -8.51 -6.00 14.71
C GLN A 209 -8.89 -4.52 14.54
N LEU A 210 -7.91 -3.63 14.34
CA LEU A 210 -8.16 -2.22 14.08
C LEU A 210 -9.05 -2.01 12.86
N VAL A 211 -8.73 -2.69 11.76
CA VAL A 211 -9.48 -2.59 10.51
C VAL A 211 -10.88 -3.16 10.67
N ASP A 212 -11.02 -4.30 11.35
CA ASP A 212 -12.32 -4.94 11.59
C ASP A 212 -13.25 -4.03 12.41
N VAL A 213 -12.81 -3.56 13.58
CA VAL A 213 -13.57 -2.64 14.44
C VAL A 213 -14.02 -1.40 13.68
N ALA A 214 -13.12 -0.78 12.94
CA ALA A 214 -13.44 0.43 12.18
C ALA A 214 -14.44 0.15 11.05
N THR A 215 -14.30 -0.97 10.35
CA THR A 215 -15.19 -1.35 9.24
C THR A 215 -16.58 -1.72 9.76
N HIS A 216 -16.64 -2.46 10.85
CA HIS A 216 -17.90 -2.83 11.51
C HIS A 216 -18.66 -1.57 11.97
N TYR A 217 -17.95 -0.64 12.61
CA TYR A 217 -18.55 0.63 13.02
C TYR A 217 -19.07 1.46 11.84
N GLN A 218 -18.30 1.55 10.75
CA GLN A 218 -18.75 2.26 9.54
C GLN A 218 -20.00 1.65 8.93
N SER A 219 -20.08 0.31 8.89
CA SER A 219 -21.25 -0.40 8.38
C SER A 219 -22.47 -0.15 9.24
N HIS A 220 -22.33 -0.28 10.55
CA HIS A 220 -23.41 -0.01 11.51
C HIS A 220 -23.89 1.45 11.42
N TYR A 221 -22.96 2.41 11.39
CA TYR A 221 -23.30 3.82 11.24
C TYR A 221 -24.03 4.10 9.92
N ALA A 222 -23.60 3.47 8.82
CA ALA A 222 -24.25 3.62 7.51
C ALA A 222 -25.69 3.06 7.51
N GLU A 223 -25.95 1.96 8.24
CA GLU A 223 -27.28 1.37 8.37
C GLU A 223 -28.22 2.24 9.21
N GLU A 224 -27.71 2.99 10.19
CA GLU A 224 -28.49 3.90 11.03
C GLU A 224 -28.81 5.24 10.36
N LEU A 225 -28.11 5.59 9.28
CA LEU A 225 -28.36 6.83 8.56
C LEU A 225 -29.75 6.82 7.93
N THR A 226 -30.53 7.83 8.27
CA THR A 226 -31.86 8.08 7.69
C THR A 226 -31.83 9.39 6.90
N TYR A 227 -32.42 9.36 5.72
CA TYR A 227 -32.52 10.52 4.86
C TYR A 227 -33.97 10.92 4.67
N THR A 228 -34.24 12.22 4.75
CA THR A 228 -35.57 12.73 4.38
C THR A 228 -35.73 12.73 2.86
N VAL A 229 -36.99 12.78 2.38
CA VAL A 229 -37.25 12.93 0.94
C VAL A 229 -36.58 14.19 0.38
N SER A 230 -36.49 15.27 1.18
CA SER A 230 -35.82 16.50 0.78
C SER A 230 -34.31 16.32 0.62
N ASP A 231 -33.65 15.51 1.48
CA ASP A 231 -32.23 15.22 1.37
C ASP A 231 -31.96 14.41 0.10
N LEU A 232 -32.79 13.40 -0.18
CA LEU A 232 -32.68 12.57 -1.38
C LEU A 232 -32.89 13.40 -2.65
N GLU A 233 -33.88 14.30 -2.66
CA GLU A 233 -34.12 15.20 -3.79
C GLU A 233 -32.93 16.15 -4.01
N THR A 234 -32.39 16.73 -2.94
CA THR A 234 -31.24 17.63 -3.01
C THR A 234 -30.01 16.89 -3.56
N TYR A 235 -29.76 15.67 -3.09
CA TYR A 235 -28.67 14.83 -3.57
C TYR A 235 -28.83 14.47 -5.05
N TYR A 236 -30.04 14.06 -5.45
CA TYR A 236 -30.36 13.75 -6.84
C TYR A 236 -30.16 14.96 -7.74
N GLN A 237 -30.65 16.16 -7.37
CA GLN A 237 -30.48 17.35 -8.18
C GLN A 237 -29.01 17.74 -8.38
N GLY A 238 -28.16 17.51 -7.37
CA GLY A 238 -26.72 17.77 -7.45
C GLY A 238 -25.93 16.70 -8.22
N ASN A 239 -26.53 15.52 -8.48
CA ASN A 239 -25.85 14.36 -9.07
C ASN A 239 -26.64 13.74 -10.23
N LYS A 240 -27.47 14.52 -10.93
CA LYS A 240 -28.36 14.03 -11.99
C LYS A 240 -27.65 13.17 -13.03
N SER A 241 -26.48 13.61 -13.48
CA SER A 241 -25.68 12.90 -14.48
C SER A 241 -25.31 11.47 -14.08
N SER A 242 -25.23 11.19 -12.77
CA SER A 242 -24.92 9.86 -12.25
C SER A 242 -26.15 8.94 -12.15
N PHE A 243 -27.36 9.51 -12.12
CA PHE A 243 -28.61 8.77 -11.94
C PHE A 243 -29.47 8.73 -13.20
N ASP A 244 -29.45 9.81 -13.98
CA ASP A 244 -30.30 9.90 -15.16
C ASP A 244 -29.79 8.94 -16.25
N VAL A 245 -30.72 8.24 -16.85
CA VAL A 245 -30.48 7.32 -17.94
C VAL A 245 -31.18 7.80 -19.20
N ALA A 246 -30.44 7.96 -20.28
CA ALA A 246 -31.00 8.26 -21.58
C ALA A 246 -31.10 7.00 -22.44
N SER A 247 -32.25 6.79 -23.05
CA SER A 247 -32.42 5.86 -24.15
C SER A 247 -32.28 6.63 -25.45
N TYR A 248 -31.40 6.17 -26.33
CA TYR A 248 -31.23 6.81 -27.64
C TYR A 248 -31.03 5.78 -28.74
N GLU A 249 -31.40 6.18 -29.91
CA GLU A 249 -31.11 5.43 -31.14
C GLU A 249 -30.01 6.16 -31.91
N SER A 250 -29.10 5.41 -32.47
CA SER A 250 -28.02 5.97 -33.29
C SER A 250 -27.85 5.20 -34.56
N LEU A 251 -27.53 5.91 -35.64
CA LEU A 251 -27.14 5.35 -36.92
C LEU A 251 -25.76 5.88 -37.29
N TYR A 252 -24.77 4.98 -37.37
CA TYR A 252 -23.41 5.32 -37.67
C TYR A 252 -23.04 5.02 -39.10
N PHE A 253 -22.46 5.99 -39.80
CA PHE A 253 -21.87 5.85 -41.12
C PHE A 253 -20.37 5.91 -41.07
N LYS A 254 -19.68 4.92 -41.63
CA LYS A 254 -18.23 4.88 -41.70
C LYS A 254 -17.73 5.95 -42.68
N GLY A 255 -16.94 6.91 -42.17
CA GLY A 255 -16.37 8.00 -42.97
C GLY A 255 -14.96 7.69 -43.53
N THR A 256 -14.55 6.44 -43.56
CA THR A 256 -13.27 6.00 -44.17
C THR A 256 -13.53 4.88 -45.14
N ALA A 257 -12.77 4.82 -46.24
CA ALA A 257 -12.82 3.72 -47.19
C ALA A 257 -12.25 2.43 -46.57
N ASP A 258 -12.65 1.28 -47.10
CA ASP A 258 -12.11 -0.01 -46.65
C ASP A 258 -10.79 -0.30 -47.35
N SER A 259 -9.86 -0.89 -46.61
CA SER A 259 -8.63 -1.45 -47.20
C SER A 259 -8.98 -2.57 -48.18
N THR A 260 -8.28 -2.63 -49.29
CA THR A 260 -8.41 -3.69 -50.29
C THR A 260 -7.23 -4.67 -50.24
N LYS A 261 -7.28 -5.75 -51.02
CA LYS A 261 -6.12 -6.64 -51.17
C LYS A 261 -5.64 -6.58 -52.62
N ASP A 262 -4.30 -6.54 -52.77
CA ASP A 262 -3.69 -6.70 -54.10
C ASP A 262 -3.71 -8.16 -54.57
N ASP A 263 -3.24 -8.39 -55.82
CA ASP A 263 -3.19 -9.71 -56.42
C ASP A 263 -2.28 -10.70 -55.68
N ASP A 264 -1.35 -10.20 -54.86
CA ASP A 264 -0.46 -11.00 -54.03
C ASP A 264 -1.02 -11.23 -52.61
N GLY A 265 -2.19 -10.69 -52.27
CA GLY A 265 -2.90 -10.85 -51.02
C GLY A 265 -2.46 -9.89 -49.93
N ASN A 266 -1.62 -8.87 -50.21
CA ASN A 266 -1.24 -7.84 -49.25
C ASN A 266 -2.37 -6.82 -49.09
N THR A 267 -2.47 -6.26 -47.88
CA THR A 267 -3.45 -5.20 -47.61
C THR A 267 -2.97 -3.89 -48.20
N VAL A 268 -3.84 -3.28 -49.02
CA VAL A 268 -3.63 -1.93 -49.56
C VAL A 268 -4.55 -0.97 -48.83
N GLU A 269 -3.92 -0.01 -48.15
CA GLU A 269 -4.65 1.02 -47.41
C GLU A 269 -5.26 2.03 -48.40
N PRO A 270 -6.44 2.58 -48.07
CA PRO A 270 -7.10 3.56 -48.95
C PRO A 270 -6.31 4.85 -49.03
N THR A 271 -6.33 5.47 -50.18
CA THR A 271 -5.71 6.78 -50.42
C THR A 271 -6.48 7.91 -49.72
N ASP A 272 -5.83 9.06 -49.56
CA ASP A 272 -6.49 10.27 -49.01
C ASP A 272 -7.71 10.69 -49.81
N GLU A 273 -7.69 10.49 -51.11
CA GLU A 273 -8.79 10.82 -52.02
C GLU A 273 -10.00 9.88 -51.83
N GLU A 274 -9.75 8.58 -51.65
CA GLU A 274 -10.78 7.58 -51.33
C GLU A 274 -11.40 7.81 -49.96
N ASN A 275 -10.58 8.17 -48.95
CA ASN A 275 -11.06 8.53 -47.64
C ASN A 275 -11.89 9.82 -47.63
N ALA A 276 -11.49 10.83 -48.41
CA ALA A 276 -12.26 12.06 -48.56
C ALA A 276 -13.61 11.80 -49.23
N ALA A 277 -13.66 10.93 -50.26
CA ALA A 277 -14.89 10.53 -50.92
C ALA A 277 -15.83 9.74 -49.98
N ALA A 278 -15.28 8.80 -49.19
CA ALA A 278 -16.04 8.03 -48.21
C ALA A 278 -16.64 8.94 -47.13
N LYS A 279 -15.85 9.89 -46.65
CA LYS A 279 -16.33 10.90 -45.68
C LYS A 279 -17.47 11.76 -46.23
N ALA A 280 -17.31 12.29 -47.43
CA ALA A 280 -18.35 13.11 -48.07
C ALA A 280 -19.65 12.32 -48.31
N LYS A 281 -19.53 11.03 -48.67
CA LYS A 281 -20.68 10.14 -48.77
C LYS A 281 -21.37 9.92 -47.43
N ALA A 282 -20.62 9.62 -46.37
CA ALA A 282 -21.15 9.42 -45.03
C ALA A 282 -21.87 10.67 -44.49
N GLU A 283 -21.32 11.87 -44.73
CA GLU A 283 -21.93 13.14 -44.35
C GLU A 283 -23.25 13.37 -45.12
N SER A 284 -23.28 13.07 -46.40
CA SER A 284 -24.49 13.18 -47.25
C SER A 284 -25.58 12.21 -46.81
N ASP A 285 -25.22 10.96 -46.55
CA ASP A 285 -26.16 9.91 -46.11
C ASP A 285 -26.72 10.28 -44.70
N ALA A 286 -25.88 10.73 -43.79
CA ALA A 286 -26.31 11.17 -42.45
C ALA A 286 -27.29 12.37 -42.55
N ALA A 287 -27.04 13.33 -43.42
CA ALA A 287 -27.94 14.47 -43.63
C ALA A 287 -29.30 14.04 -44.21
N ALA A 288 -29.31 13.07 -45.15
CA ALA A 288 -30.53 12.52 -45.70
C ALA A 288 -31.34 11.75 -44.64
N VAL A 289 -30.69 10.95 -43.79
CA VAL A 289 -31.35 10.26 -42.67
C VAL A 289 -31.94 11.27 -41.69
N LEU A 290 -31.19 12.27 -41.32
CA LEU A 290 -31.66 13.29 -40.39
C LEU A 290 -32.92 13.99 -40.91
N ALA A 291 -32.97 14.33 -42.18
CA ALA A 291 -34.16 14.97 -42.82
C ALA A 291 -35.40 14.04 -42.78
N ARG A 292 -35.22 12.73 -42.99
CA ARG A 292 -36.31 11.74 -42.91
C ARG A 292 -36.83 11.58 -41.47
N VAL A 293 -35.95 11.47 -40.52
CA VAL A 293 -36.31 11.35 -39.09
C VAL A 293 -36.98 12.64 -38.59
N GLN A 294 -36.51 13.80 -39.00
CA GLN A 294 -37.19 15.07 -38.73
C GLN A 294 -38.56 15.18 -39.41
N GLY A 295 -38.74 14.44 -40.50
CA GLY A 295 -40.04 14.27 -41.18
C GLY A 295 -40.99 13.29 -40.51
N GLY A 296 -40.56 12.64 -39.43
CA GLY A 296 -41.38 11.74 -38.60
C GLY A 296 -41.20 10.25 -38.91
N GLU A 297 -40.26 9.84 -39.76
CA GLU A 297 -39.93 8.45 -39.96
C GLU A 297 -39.14 7.89 -38.75
N ALA A 298 -39.36 6.62 -38.37
CA ALA A 298 -38.60 5.96 -37.33
C ALA A 298 -37.16 5.69 -37.81
N LEU A 299 -36.16 5.98 -36.96
CA LEU A 299 -34.75 5.79 -37.30
C LEU A 299 -34.45 4.31 -37.68
N GLU A 300 -35.07 3.36 -36.97
CA GLU A 300 -34.95 1.93 -37.26
C GLU A 300 -35.42 1.57 -38.67
N ASP A 301 -36.48 2.19 -39.17
CA ASP A 301 -36.99 1.94 -40.50
C ASP A 301 -36.13 2.59 -41.58
N VAL A 302 -35.65 3.81 -41.31
CA VAL A 302 -34.72 4.51 -42.20
C VAL A 302 -33.39 3.77 -42.32
N ALA A 303 -32.91 3.19 -41.23
CA ALA A 303 -31.64 2.45 -41.19
C ALA A 303 -31.62 1.23 -42.16
N LYS A 304 -32.77 0.62 -42.41
CA LYS A 304 -32.89 -0.55 -43.35
C LYS A 304 -32.52 -0.19 -44.78
N ASP A 305 -32.59 1.07 -45.16
CA ASP A 305 -32.25 1.55 -46.52
C ASP A 305 -30.73 1.77 -46.69
N TYR A 306 -29.93 1.63 -45.63
CA TYR A 306 -28.49 1.89 -45.61
C TYR A 306 -27.71 0.68 -45.14
N GLU A 307 -27.37 -0.26 -46.04
CA GLU A 307 -26.66 -1.50 -45.73
C GLU A 307 -25.27 -1.30 -45.10
N SER A 308 -24.64 -0.15 -45.35
CA SER A 308 -23.31 0.19 -44.79
C SER A 308 -23.35 0.91 -43.45
N ALA A 309 -24.54 1.15 -42.91
CA ALA A 309 -24.69 1.85 -41.62
C ALA A 309 -24.88 0.88 -40.47
N SER A 310 -24.39 1.24 -39.31
CA SER A 310 -24.63 0.50 -38.04
C SER A 310 -25.69 1.19 -37.21
N TYR A 311 -26.85 0.53 -37.06
CA TYR A 311 -27.92 0.98 -36.15
C TYR A 311 -27.73 0.39 -34.78
N THR A 312 -27.89 1.22 -33.72
CA THR A 312 -27.80 0.79 -32.34
C THR A 312 -28.88 1.48 -31.51
N LEU A 313 -29.59 0.68 -30.70
CA LEU A 313 -30.40 1.15 -29.58
C LEU A 313 -29.57 0.98 -28.31
N SER A 314 -29.32 2.05 -27.59
CA SER A 314 -28.46 2.03 -26.41
C SER A 314 -29.11 2.73 -25.21
N LEU A 315 -28.76 2.24 -24.02
CA LEU A 315 -29.06 2.90 -22.75
C LEU A 315 -27.73 3.35 -22.15
N ILE A 316 -27.59 4.63 -21.86
CA ILE A 316 -26.42 5.20 -21.20
C ILE A 316 -26.82 5.99 -19.96
N HIS A 317 -25.94 5.98 -18.95
CA HIS A 317 -25.98 7.00 -17.90
C HIS A 317 -25.45 8.31 -18.49
N ILE A 318 -26.15 9.40 -18.20
CA ILE A 318 -25.70 10.73 -18.65
C ILE A 318 -24.60 11.16 -17.70
N SER A 319 -23.35 10.99 -18.13
CA SER A 319 -22.19 11.58 -17.44
C SER A 319 -21.76 12.84 -18.21
N GLU A 320 -21.65 13.97 -17.51
CA GLU A 320 -21.03 15.18 -18.06
C GLU A 320 -19.52 15.02 -18.25
#